data_6664b671abfc81fbf04ca0d767145eec
#
_entry.id   6664b671abfc81fbf04ca0d767145eec
#
_cell.length_a   1.000
_cell.length_b   1.000
_cell.length_c   1.000
_cell.angle_alpha   90.00
_cell.angle_beta   90.00
_cell.angle_gamma   90.00
#
_symmetry.space_group_name_H-M   'P 1'
#
loop_
_entity.id
_entity.type
_entity.pdbx_description
1 polymer ?
#
loop_
_entity_poly.entity_id
_entity_poly.type
_entity_poly.pdbx_seq_one_letter_code
_entity_poly.pdbx_strand_id
1 'polypeptide(L)'
;MYLTLDRHNGVPAYRQIIDQVRFQVASGVLDAGSELPSTRALSAELGINPMTVSKAYGLLERDGVVERRPGKPVVVRAQPQDEADAGREEELRRALAPAVSIARQLGLGRDEIQAVLDALLAAPETTEPEGESR
;
A
#
# COMPACT_ATOMS: atom_id res chain seq x y z
N MET A 1 -3.69 -5.54 10.68
CA MET A 1 -2.72 -5.08 9.66
C MET A 1 -1.80 -6.22 9.32
N TYR A 2 -1.57 -6.45 8.07
CA TYR A 2 -0.71 -7.54 7.62
C TYR A 2 0.35 -6.97 6.69
N LEU A 3 1.63 -7.14 7.05
CA LEU A 3 2.73 -6.62 6.26
C LEU A 3 3.73 -7.73 5.96
N THR A 4 4.28 -7.69 4.77
CA THR A 4 5.39 -8.57 4.41
C THR A 4 6.50 -7.72 3.81
N LEU A 5 7.73 -8.18 3.98
CA LEU A 5 8.87 -7.51 3.40
C LEU A 5 9.51 -8.39 2.35
N ASP A 6 9.82 -7.77 1.21
CA ASP A 6 10.60 -8.41 0.17
C ASP A 6 12.00 -7.82 0.26
N ARG A 7 12.97 -8.62 0.69
CA ARG A 7 14.32 -8.12 0.91
C ARG A 7 15.15 -8.06 -0.36
N HIS A 8 14.57 -8.49 -1.48
CA HIS A 8 15.32 -8.62 -2.73
C HIS A 8 14.81 -7.74 -3.87
N ASN A 9 13.84 -6.86 -3.60
CA ASN A 9 13.29 -6.04 -4.68
C ASN A 9 13.91 -4.65 -4.78
N GLY A 10 14.94 -4.37 -3.98
CA GLY A 10 15.62 -3.10 -4.04
C GLY A 10 14.91 -1.93 -3.37
N VAL A 11 13.73 -2.15 -2.80
CA VAL A 11 12.99 -1.09 -2.12
C VAL A 11 13.32 -1.14 -0.63
N PRO A 12 13.70 -0.02 -0.01
CA PRO A 12 14.02 -0.02 1.43
C PRO A 12 12.83 -0.49 2.25
N ALA A 13 13.13 -1.16 3.38
CA ALA A 13 12.09 -1.71 4.23
C ALA A 13 11.09 -0.64 4.68
N TYR A 14 11.59 0.55 5.08
CA TYR A 14 10.66 1.57 5.56
C TYR A 14 9.68 1.99 4.46
N ARG A 15 10.12 2.01 3.22
CA ARG A 15 9.25 2.37 2.10
C ARG A 15 8.20 1.29 1.86
N GLN A 16 8.60 0.04 2.00
CA GLN A 16 7.64 -1.07 1.85
C GLN A 16 6.55 -0.99 2.92
N ILE A 17 6.94 -0.63 4.15
CA ILE A 17 5.96 -0.47 5.22
C ILE A 17 4.99 0.66 4.88
N ILE A 18 5.51 1.81 4.47
CA ILE A 18 4.67 2.96 4.12
C ILE A 18 3.70 2.60 3.02
N ASP A 19 4.20 1.99 1.96
CA ASP A 19 3.37 1.68 0.79
C ASP A 19 2.25 0.71 1.14
N GLN A 20 2.55 -0.31 1.95
CA GLN A 20 1.55 -1.29 2.33
C GLN A 20 0.49 -0.71 3.28
N VAL A 21 0.91 0.13 4.22
CA VAL A 21 -0.05 0.78 5.13
C VAL A 21 -0.97 1.70 4.32
N ARG A 22 -0.39 2.51 3.44
CA ARG A 22 -1.20 3.39 2.60
C ARG A 22 -2.20 2.60 1.77
N PHE A 23 -1.77 1.50 1.19
CA PHE A 23 -2.66 0.68 0.39
C PHE A 23 -3.79 0.10 1.23
N GLN A 24 -3.49 -0.39 2.42
CA GLN A 24 -4.52 -0.97 3.30
C GLN A 24 -5.52 0.08 3.78
N VAL A 25 -5.04 1.30 4.00
CA VAL A 25 -5.95 2.40 4.35
C VAL A 25 -6.82 2.76 3.15
N ALA A 26 -6.22 2.89 1.97
CA ALA A 26 -6.96 3.28 0.77
C ALA A 26 -7.97 2.22 0.37
N SER A 27 -7.65 0.95 0.55
CA SER A 27 -8.53 -0.15 0.17
C SER A 27 -9.57 -0.49 1.22
N GLY A 28 -9.53 0.16 2.38
CA GLY A 28 -10.50 -0.08 3.44
C GLY A 28 -10.18 -1.25 4.34
N VAL A 29 -9.03 -1.89 4.15
CA VAL A 29 -8.60 -2.97 5.06
C VAL A 29 -8.34 -2.40 6.45
N LEU A 30 -7.80 -1.19 6.50
CA LEU A 30 -7.59 -0.48 7.76
C LEU A 30 -8.54 0.71 7.81
N ASP A 31 -9.47 0.67 8.75
CA ASP A 31 -10.43 1.76 8.92
C ASP A 31 -9.86 2.86 9.79
N ALA A 32 -10.47 4.03 9.74
CA ALA A 32 -10.14 5.11 10.65
C ALA A 32 -10.28 4.62 12.08
N GLY A 33 -9.29 4.92 12.90
CA GLY A 33 -9.29 4.47 14.29
C GLY A 33 -8.65 3.11 14.49
N SER A 34 -8.35 2.36 13.43
CA SER A 34 -7.66 1.08 13.58
C SER A 34 -6.28 1.31 14.19
N GLU A 35 -5.93 0.45 15.15
CA GLU A 35 -4.63 0.54 15.80
C GLU A 35 -3.58 -0.20 15.01
N LEU A 36 -2.41 0.40 14.90
CA LEU A 36 -1.26 -0.26 14.32
C LEU A 36 -0.41 -0.87 15.42
N PRO A 37 0.34 -1.92 15.13
CA PRO A 37 1.23 -2.49 16.15
C PRO A 37 2.28 -1.48 16.56
N SER A 38 2.81 -1.62 17.77
CA SER A 38 3.88 -0.74 18.25
C SER A 38 5.12 -0.94 17.38
N THR A 39 6.02 0.05 17.41
CA THR A 39 7.27 -0.08 16.65
C THR A 39 8.04 -1.32 17.07
N ARG A 40 8.04 -1.61 18.37
CA ARG A 40 8.75 -2.78 18.87
C ARG A 40 8.09 -4.07 18.38
N ALA A 41 6.77 -4.15 18.45
CA ALA A 41 6.06 -5.36 18.02
C ALA A 41 6.24 -5.59 16.53
N LEU A 42 6.11 -4.56 15.72
CA LEU A 42 6.24 -4.71 14.27
C LEU A 42 7.67 -5.04 13.88
N SER A 43 8.66 -4.43 14.55
CA SER A 43 10.05 -4.73 14.23
C SER A 43 10.38 -6.19 14.57
N ALA A 44 9.84 -6.70 15.66
CA ALA A 44 10.05 -8.09 16.03
C ALA A 44 9.38 -9.02 15.00
N GLU A 45 8.17 -8.69 14.61
CA GLU A 45 7.43 -9.48 13.63
C GLU A 45 8.13 -9.53 12.28
N LEU A 46 8.65 -8.41 11.82
CA LEU A 46 9.29 -8.31 10.52
C LEU A 46 10.78 -8.62 10.54
N GLY A 47 11.36 -8.74 11.74
CA GLY A 47 12.79 -9.02 11.85
C GLY A 47 13.68 -7.87 11.40
N ILE A 48 13.29 -6.64 11.69
CA ILE A 48 14.04 -5.47 11.28
C ILE A 48 14.27 -4.53 12.47
N ASN A 49 15.11 -3.54 12.25
CA ASN A 49 15.47 -2.56 13.27
C ASN A 49 14.25 -1.72 13.65
N PRO A 50 13.97 -1.55 14.95
CA PRO A 50 12.84 -0.70 15.38
C PRO A 50 12.90 0.71 14.83
N MET A 51 14.10 1.25 14.60
CA MET A 51 14.21 2.59 14.05
C MET A 51 13.69 2.67 12.62
N THR A 52 13.76 1.57 11.88
CA THR A 52 13.19 1.51 10.53
C THR A 52 11.67 1.63 10.60
N VAL A 53 11.06 0.92 11.55
CA VAL A 53 9.61 1.02 11.75
C VAL A 53 9.24 2.43 12.21
N SER A 54 10.02 2.98 13.14
CA SER A 54 9.77 4.33 13.64
C SER A 54 9.85 5.36 12.53
N LYS A 55 10.80 5.20 11.60
CA LYS A 55 10.92 6.09 10.45
C LYS A 55 9.68 6.01 9.56
N ALA A 56 9.21 4.79 9.30
CA ALA A 56 8.02 4.60 8.49
C ALA A 56 6.80 5.25 9.13
N TYR A 57 6.61 5.00 10.43
CA TYR A 57 5.48 5.58 11.14
C TYR A 57 5.55 7.10 11.20
N GLY A 58 6.76 7.64 11.37
CA GLY A 58 6.94 9.09 11.38
C GLY A 58 6.55 9.73 10.06
N LEU A 59 6.91 9.09 8.95
CA LEU A 59 6.56 9.61 7.64
C LEU A 59 5.05 9.47 7.37
N LEU A 60 4.44 8.39 7.82
CA LEU A 60 3.00 8.23 7.72
C LEU A 60 2.26 9.27 8.54
N GLU A 61 2.78 9.60 9.71
CA GLU A 61 2.20 10.65 10.56
C GLU A 61 2.33 12.01 9.88
N ARG A 62 3.50 12.31 9.35
CA ARG A 62 3.74 13.57 8.66
C ARG A 62 2.75 13.75 7.50
N ASP A 63 2.46 12.66 6.81
CA ASP A 63 1.57 12.71 5.65
C ASP A 63 0.10 12.58 6.02
N GLY A 64 -0.21 12.54 7.32
CA GLY A 64 -1.61 12.53 7.77
C GLY A 64 -2.32 11.21 7.65
N VAL A 65 -1.58 10.12 7.45
CA VAL A 65 -2.20 8.79 7.33
C VAL A 65 -2.50 8.22 8.71
N VAL A 66 -1.61 8.47 9.67
CA VAL A 66 -1.76 7.95 11.03
C VAL A 66 -1.58 9.07 12.05
N GLU A 67 -2.01 8.81 13.26
CA GLU A 67 -1.90 9.73 14.38
C GLU A 67 -1.17 9.05 15.51
N ARG A 68 -0.22 9.76 16.11
CA ARG A 68 0.47 9.29 17.30
C ARG A 68 0.07 10.16 18.46
N ARG A 69 -0.26 9.55 19.59
CA ARG A 69 -0.54 10.27 20.83
C ARG A 69 0.31 9.66 21.92
N PRO A 70 0.89 10.48 22.80
CA PRO A 70 1.74 9.96 23.87
C PRO A 70 1.01 8.92 24.70
N GLY A 71 1.68 7.80 24.93
CA GLY A 71 1.14 6.73 25.76
C GLY A 71 0.01 5.95 25.12
N LYS A 72 -0.26 6.16 23.82
CA LYS A 72 -1.36 5.47 23.15
C LYS A 72 -0.85 4.82 21.88
N PRO A 73 -1.57 3.78 21.39
CA PRO A 73 -1.18 3.15 20.12
C PRO A 73 -1.31 4.14 18.97
N VAL A 74 -0.52 3.88 17.93
CA VAL A 74 -0.65 4.61 16.69
C VAL A 74 -1.94 4.16 16.02
N VAL A 75 -2.75 5.09 15.54
CA VAL A 75 -4.03 4.76 14.93
C VAL A 75 -4.15 5.38 13.54
N VAL A 76 -4.97 4.79 12.71
CA VAL A 76 -5.26 5.34 11.39
C VAL A 76 -6.12 6.58 11.57
N ARG A 77 -5.72 7.65 10.91
CA ARG A 77 -6.41 8.92 11.02
C ARG A 77 -7.62 8.96 10.10
N ALA A 78 -8.73 9.51 10.59
CA ALA A 78 -9.89 9.72 9.75
C ALA A 78 -9.59 10.76 8.69
N GLN A 79 -10.07 10.55 7.48
CA GLN A 79 -9.82 11.45 6.37
C GLN A 79 -11.13 11.87 5.73
N PRO A 80 -11.23 13.12 5.25
CA PRO A 80 -12.39 13.54 4.47
C PRO A 80 -12.55 12.67 3.23
N GLN A 81 -13.76 12.57 2.72
CA GLN A 81 -14.06 11.70 1.60
C GLN A 81 -13.24 12.04 0.37
N ASP A 82 -13.05 13.33 0.08
CA ASP A 82 -12.26 13.73 -1.08
C ASP A 82 -10.80 13.30 -0.97
N GLU A 83 -10.23 13.33 0.25
CA GLU A 83 -8.86 12.85 0.45
C GLU A 83 -8.80 11.34 0.32
N ALA A 84 -9.82 10.63 0.78
CA ALA A 84 -9.87 9.19 0.64
C ALA A 84 -9.96 8.80 -0.84
N ASP A 85 -10.77 9.53 -1.61
CA ASP A 85 -10.90 9.29 -3.05
C ASP A 85 -9.58 9.54 -3.76
N ALA A 86 -8.89 10.63 -3.41
CA ALA A 86 -7.59 10.95 -4.00
C ALA A 86 -6.56 9.89 -3.65
N GLY A 87 -6.64 9.33 -2.44
CA GLY A 87 -5.75 8.26 -2.02
C GLY A 87 -5.93 7.00 -2.85
N ARG A 88 -7.17 6.62 -3.13
CA ARG A 88 -7.45 5.45 -3.96
C ARG A 88 -6.93 5.66 -5.39
N GLU A 89 -7.13 6.86 -5.92
CA GLU A 89 -6.66 7.20 -7.25
C GLU A 89 -5.15 7.15 -7.33
N GLU A 90 -4.49 7.64 -6.29
CA GLU A 90 -3.03 7.63 -6.25
C GLU A 90 -2.49 6.21 -6.17
N GLU A 91 -3.16 5.31 -5.43
CA GLU A 91 -2.75 3.92 -5.38
C GLU A 91 -2.86 3.28 -6.76
N LEU A 92 -3.92 3.59 -7.49
CA LEU A 92 -4.07 3.07 -8.85
C LEU A 92 -2.98 3.62 -9.78
N ARG A 93 -2.71 4.92 -9.67
CA ARG A 93 -1.66 5.53 -10.49
C ARG A 93 -0.32 4.87 -10.23
N ARG A 94 -0.03 4.58 -8.97
CA ARG A 94 1.21 3.94 -8.58
C ARG A 94 1.33 2.54 -9.18
N ALA A 95 0.22 1.82 -9.28
CA ALA A 95 0.21 0.50 -9.88
C ALA A 95 0.33 0.57 -11.41
N LEU A 96 -0.31 1.55 -12.03
CA LEU A 96 -0.33 1.63 -13.48
C LEU A 96 0.93 2.23 -14.08
N ALA A 97 1.61 3.12 -13.36
CA ALA A 97 2.78 3.81 -13.94
C ALA A 97 3.87 2.83 -14.41
N PRO A 98 4.24 1.81 -13.63
CA PRO A 98 5.22 0.84 -14.13
C PRO A 98 4.71 0.08 -15.34
N ALA A 99 3.42 -0.23 -15.37
CA ALA A 99 2.84 -0.94 -16.51
C ALA A 99 2.93 -0.11 -17.79
N VAL A 100 2.70 1.19 -17.67
CA VAL A 100 2.81 2.10 -18.81
C VAL A 100 4.27 2.15 -19.30
N SER A 101 5.23 2.19 -18.39
CA SER A 101 6.64 2.15 -18.77
C SER A 101 7.00 0.89 -19.51
N ILE A 102 6.52 -0.25 -19.03
CA ILE A 102 6.77 -1.53 -19.69
C ILE A 102 6.15 -1.55 -21.08
N ALA A 103 4.92 -1.05 -21.20
CA ALA A 103 4.24 -1.00 -22.48
C ALA A 103 5.04 -0.18 -23.50
N ARG A 104 5.60 0.94 -23.06
CA ARG A 104 6.42 1.77 -23.94
C ARG A 104 7.68 1.05 -24.36
N GLN A 105 8.31 0.30 -23.48
CA GLN A 105 9.49 -0.49 -23.81
C GLN A 105 9.15 -1.58 -24.83
N LEU A 106 7.92 -2.08 -24.79
CA LEU A 106 7.47 -3.07 -25.74
C LEU A 106 7.01 -2.46 -27.07
N GLY A 107 7.07 -1.14 -27.19
CA GLY A 107 6.67 -0.46 -28.42
C GLY A 107 5.18 -0.29 -28.56
N LEU A 108 4.40 -0.45 -27.49
CA LEU A 108 2.96 -0.32 -27.56
C LEU A 108 2.55 1.13 -27.40
N GLY A 109 1.62 1.57 -28.23
CA GLY A 109 1.10 2.92 -28.17
C GLY A 109 -0.16 3.02 -27.34
N ARG A 110 -0.71 4.23 -27.32
CA ARG A 110 -1.88 4.53 -26.50
C ARG A 110 -3.06 3.61 -26.80
N ASP A 111 -3.37 3.42 -28.09
CA ASP A 111 -4.53 2.62 -28.44
C ASP A 111 -4.37 1.17 -28.04
N GLU A 112 -3.15 0.65 -28.18
CA GLU A 112 -2.87 -0.72 -27.80
C GLU A 112 -2.95 -0.91 -26.30
N ILE A 113 -2.42 0.05 -25.53
CA ILE A 113 -2.50 0.02 -24.08
C ILE A 113 -3.96 0.08 -23.65
N GLN A 114 -4.72 0.98 -24.27
CA GLN A 114 -6.12 1.14 -23.94
C GLN A 114 -6.91 -0.14 -24.24
N ALA A 115 -6.61 -0.80 -25.35
CA ALA A 115 -7.29 -2.04 -25.72
C ALA A 115 -7.03 -3.14 -24.69
N VAL A 116 -5.79 -3.27 -24.23
CA VAL A 116 -5.47 -4.27 -23.22
C VAL A 116 -6.20 -3.96 -21.92
N LEU A 117 -6.21 -2.68 -21.53
CA LEU A 117 -6.87 -2.27 -20.32
C LEU A 117 -8.37 -2.55 -20.40
N ASP A 118 -8.99 -2.24 -21.52
CA ASP A 118 -10.41 -2.50 -21.73
C ASP A 118 -10.71 -4.00 -21.65
N ALA A 119 -9.84 -4.82 -22.21
CA ALA A 119 -10.01 -6.27 -22.15
C ALA A 119 -9.93 -6.78 -20.71
N LEU A 120 -9.01 -6.24 -19.94
CA LEU A 120 -8.89 -6.62 -18.53
C LEU A 120 -10.12 -6.20 -17.73
N LEU A 121 -10.66 -5.03 -18.03
CA LEU A 121 -11.85 -4.55 -17.35
C LEU A 121 -13.07 -5.38 -17.68
N ALA A 122 -13.12 -5.93 -18.88
CA ALA A 122 -14.24 -6.74 -19.32
C ALA A 122 -14.16 -8.19 -18.83
N ALA A 123 -12.97 -8.63 -18.43
CA ALA A 123 -12.78 -10.00 -17.97
C ALA A 123 -13.45 -10.21 -16.61
N PRO A 124 -13.97 -11.40 -16.34
CA PRO A 124 -14.52 -11.65 -15.00
C PRO A 124 -13.42 -11.53 -13.97
N GLU A 125 -13.78 -11.00 -12.83
CA GLU A 125 -12.83 -10.83 -11.73
C GLU A 125 -12.34 -12.19 -11.31
N THR A 126 -11.03 -12.38 -11.33
CA THR A 126 -10.46 -13.65 -10.91
C THR A 126 -10.12 -13.55 -9.47
N THR A 127 -10.96 -14.10 -8.63
CA THR A 127 -10.65 -14.14 -7.23
C THR A 127 -9.72 -15.29 -7.08
N GLU A 128 -8.55 -15.02 -6.63
CA GLU A 128 -7.62 -16.05 -6.39
C GLU A 128 -8.22 -17.00 -5.42
N PRO A 129 -8.27 -18.23 -5.72
CA PRO A 129 -8.87 -19.17 -4.76
C PRO A 129 -7.94 -19.33 -3.64
N GLU A 130 -8.12 -18.54 -2.65
CA GLU A 130 -7.25 -18.63 -1.64
C GLU A 130 -7.34 -19.87 -1.00
N GLY A 131 -6.54 -20.31 -0.53
CA GLY A 131 -6.45 -21.44 0.20
C GLY A 131 -6.67 -22.65 -0.56
N GLU A 132 -6.77 -22.65 -1.58
CA GLU A 132 -7.00 -23.68 -2.24
C GLU A 132 -6.06 -24.48 -2.20
N SER A 133 -5.82 -24.77 -1.68
CA SER A 133 -4.89 -25.31 -1.55
C SER A 133 -4.97 -26.42 -1.41
N ARG A 134 -5.18 -26.77 -1.41
CA ARG A 134 -5.22 -27.58 -1.33
C ARG A 134 -4.66 -28.14 -1.04
#